data_b1be78e015a7b6a956e62900f9a9a50e
#
_entry.id   b1be78e015a7b6a956e62900f9a9a50e
#
_cell.length_a   1.000
_cell.length_b   1.000
_cell.length_c   1.000
_cell.angle_alpha   90.00
_cell.angle_beta   90.00
_cell.angle_gamma   90.00
#
_symmetry.space_group_name_H-M   'P 1'
#
loop_
_entity.id
_entity.type
_entity.pdbx_description
1 polymer ?
#
loop_
_entity_poly.entity_id
_entity_poly.type
_entity_poly.pdbx_seq_one_letter_code
_entity_poly.pdbx_strand_id
1 'polypeptide(L)'
;MLGTSTVLSPDKIEMPLVCSDALFMAHSSQKWKSMIGAGDSWNQPLSVVYEKHQPPPRLTTRDIQTALSVVWLSILQNRDHLERQKDSIPSSRDPYSTLSPGNPDLCRQKSLASSLYTIYKVHGSEIRDGNTNSLILWHYLCISLTTNSTLIEDAAGRNGPEAAKTAVESLKIWAGTPSGRRACLHAAQILVIINKHCRSHGMMLHSEIALFNAGLVMGFYLFTATDCIPAGDGPCYDLFDKVDWDQVGCLGLEPEPLQTDTPPSDLTASAFIRNGGPVCFHGARFYSSYGASRRTFMNFASQLEQVGKWNVEEYCRVLRIISATLFTSDSQIPGP
;
A
#
# COMPACT_ATOMS: atom_id res chain seq x y z
N MET A 1 8.15 -3.75 -13.42
CA MET A 1 7.15 -4.01 -14.47
C MET A 1 5.99 -2.98 -14.52
N LEU A 2 6.08 -1.82 -13.94
CA LEU A 2 5.05 -0.78 -13.96
C LEU A 2 5.57 0.57 -14.47
N GLY A 3 6.57 0.57 -15.34
CA GLY A 3 7.22 1.77 -15.87
C GLY A 3 6.69 2.26 -17.22
N THR A 4 5.47 1.89 -17.61
CA THR A 4 4.84 2.46 -18.81
C THR A 4 3.86 3.55 -18.41
N SER A 5 3.99 4.74 -19.02
CA SER A 5 3.05 5.84 -18.80
C SER A 5 1.61 5.40 -19.08
N THR A 6 0.68 5.86 -18.26
CA THR A 6 -0.74 5.57 -18.45
C THR A 6 -1.25 6.18 -19.75
N VAL A 7 -1.82 5.34 -20.62
CA VAL A 7 -2.39 5.78 -21.91
C VAL A 7 -3.70 6.54 -21.70
N LEU A 8 -4.41 6.29 -20.60
CA LEU A 8 -5.69 6.91 -20.26
C LEU A 8 -5.54 7.84 -19.06
N SER A 9 -6.02 9.09 -19.23
CA SER A 9 -6.15 10.02 -18.11
C SER A 9 -7.42 9.72 -17.32
N PRO A 10 -7.36 9.55 -15.98
CA PRO A 10 -8.53 9.37 -15.15
C PRO A 10 -9.58 10.47 -15.32
N ASP A 11 -9.12 11.72 -15.55
CA ASP A 11 -10.01 12.89 -15.78
C ASP A 11 -10.83 12.80 -17.08
N LYS A 12 -10.45 11.86 -17.97
CA LYS A 12 -11.14 11.59 -19.25
C LYS A 12 -11.97 10.31 -19.23
N ILE A 13 -12.04 9.64 -18.09
CA ILE A 13 -12.82 8.41 -17.94
C ILE A 13 -14.28 8.79 -17.62
N GLU A 14 -15.06 9.02 -18.65
CA GLU A 14 -16.50 9.21 -18.58
C GLU A 14 -17.20 7.84 -18.61
N MET A 15 -16.95 7.01 -17.61
CA MET A 15 -17.61 5.70 -17.51
C MET A 15 -18.71 5.74 -16.46
N PRO A 16 -19.86 5.11 -16.72
CA PRO A 16 -20.84 4.88 -15.66
C PRO A 16 -20.31 3.87 -14.66
N LEU A 17 -20.86 3.91 -13.44
CA LEU A 17 -20.65 2.84 -12.46
C LEU A 17 -21.07 1.50 -13.04
N VAL A 18 -20.47 0.43 -12.59
CA VAL A 18 -20.78 -0.93 -13.02
C VAL A 18 -22.23 -1.25 -12.64
N CYS A 19 -22.99 -1.86 -13.54
CA CYS A 19 -24.34 -2.27 -13.23
C CYS A 19 -24.38 -3.31 -12.09
N SER A 20 -25.48 -3.37 -11.35
CA SER A 20 -25.65 -4.33 -10.26
C SER A 20 -25.46 -5.79 -10.75
N ASP A 21 -24.98 -6.67 -9.86
CA ASP A 21 -24.82 -8.09 -10.17
C ASP A 21 -26.11 -8.71 -10.66
N ALA A 22 -27.26 -8.31 -10.10
CA ALA A 22 -28.55 -8.79 -10.49
C ALA A 22 -28.88 -8.41 -11.95
N LEU A 23 -28.53 -7.18 -12.36
CA LEU A 23 -28.74 -6.70 -13.73
C LEU A 23 -27.76 -7.40 -14.71
N PHE A 24 -26.49 -7.58 -14.30
CA PHE A 24 -25.50 -8.30 -15.11
C PHE A 24 -25.86 -9.76 -15.33
N MET A 25 -26.43 -10.41 -14.31
CA MET A 25 -26.82 -11.83 -14.33
C MET A 25 -28.26 -12.05 -14.86
N ALA A 26 -28.91 -11.03 -15.37
CA ALA A 26 -30.26 -11.16 -15.92
C ALA A 26 -30.27 -12.09 -17.16
N HIS A 27 -30.95 -13.21 -17.06
CA HIS A 27 -30.95 -14.27 -18.09
C HIS A 27 -31.84 -13.97 -19.30
N SER A 28 -32.58 -12.87 -19.31
CA SER A 28 -33.41 -12.45 -20.43
C SER A 28 -33.51 -10.96 -20.57
N SER A 29 -33.69 -10.49 -21.80
CA SER A 29 -33.90 -9.09 -22.09
C SER A 29 -35.12 -8.49 -21.40
N GLN A 30 -36.14 -9.29 -21.18
CA GLN A 30 -37.35 -8.85 -20.49
C GLN A 30 -37.11 -8.63 -19.00
N LYS A 31 -36.36 -9.54 -18.32
CA LYS A 31 -35.94 -9.37 -16.94
C LYS A 31 -35.01 -8.16 -16.79
N TRP A 32 -34.06 -8.03 -17.69
CA TRP A 32 -33.13 -6.89 -17.73
C TRP A 32 -33.89 -5.57 -17.85
N LYS A 33 -34.83 -5.44 -18.80
CA LYS A 33 -35.67 -4.26 -18.97
C LYS A 33 -36.51 -3.93 -17.75
N SER A 34 -37.10 -4.97 -17.09
CA SER A 34 -37.92 -4.77 -15.88
C SER A 34 -37.11 -4.22 -14.72
N MET A 35 -35.84 -4.62 -14.59
CA MET A 35 -34.95 -4.14 -13.54
C MET A 35 -34.49 -2.70 -13.79
N ILE A 36 -34.20 -2.31 -15.02
CA ILE A 36 -33.90 -0.92 -15.38
C ILE A 36 -35.11 -0.02 -15.10
N GLY A 37 -36.33 -0.46 -15.44
CA GLY A 37 -37.55 0.30 -15.17
C GLY A 37 -37.88 0.45 -13.70
N ALA A 38 -37.32 -0.40 -12.82
CA ALA A 38 -37.49 -0.33 -11.37
C ALA A 38 -36.54 0.67 -10.67
N GLY A 39 -35.74 1.40 -11.41
CA GLY A 39 -34.88 2.45 -10.86
C GLY A 39 -33.48 1.98 -10.40
N ASP A 40 -33.03 0.84 -10.91
CA ASP A 40 -31.64 0.40 -10.69
C ASP A 40 -30.69 1.46 -11.31
N SER A 41 -29.80 2.02 -10.48
CA SER A 41 -28.98 3.19 -10.80
C SER A 41 -27.76 2.85 -11.69
N TRP A 42 -28.01 2.16 -12.81
CA TRP A 42 -26.99 1.68 -13.74
C TRP A 42 -26.26 2.79 -14.53
N ASN A 43 -26.69 4.05 -14.42
CA ASN A 43 -26.19 5.17 -15.23
C ASN A 43 -25.61 6.30 -14.39
N GLN A 44 -25.17 6.03 -13.15
CA GLN A 44 -24.48 7.05 -12.37
C GLN A 44 -23.02 7.18 -12.85
N PRO A 45 -22.54 8.39 -13.15
CA PRO A 45 -21.16 8.57 -13.55
C PRO A 45 -20.21 8.25 -12.39
N LEU A 46 -19.07 7.65 -12.70
CA LEU A 46 -18.04 7.32 -11.71
C LEU A 46 -17.53 8.56 -10.94
N SER A 47 -17.62 9.75 -11.55
CA SER A 47 -17.28 11.03 -10.91
C SER A 47 -18.05 11.30 -9.61
N VAL A 48 -19.29 10.81 -9.49
CA VAL A 48 -20.11 10.95 -8.27
C VAL A 48 -19.42 10.38 -7.03
N VAL A 49 -18.56 9.38 -7.18
CA VAL A 49 -17.79 8.78 -6.06
C VAL A 49 -16.77 9.77 -5.49
N TYR A 50 -16.35 10.75 -6.27
CA TYR A 50 -15.28 11.72 -5.94
C TYR A 50 -15.80 13.14 -5.65
N GLU A 51 -17.09 13.41 -5.88
CA GLU A 51 -17.66 14.73 -5.65
C GLU A 51 -17.87 14.97 -4.15
N LYS A 52 -17.13 15.97 -3.61
CA LYS A 52 -17.09 16.31 -2.17
C LYS A 52 -18.42 16.79 -1.56
N HIS A 53 -19.46 17.01 -2.36
CA HIS A 53 -20.68 17.73 -1.92
C HIS A 53 -21.95 16.89 -1.88
N GLN A 54 -21.90 15.62 -2.28
CA GLN A 54 -23.05 14.72 -2.18
C GLN A 54 -22.73 13.53 -1.28
N PRO A 55 -23.71 13.04 -0.47
CA PRO A 55 -23.51 11.79 0.24
C PRO A 55 -23.26 10.70 -0.83
N PRO A 56 -22.14 9.94 -0.70
CA PRO A 56 -21.82 8.94 -1.69
C PRO A 56 -22.95 7.93 -1.80
N PRO A 57 -23.32 7.52 -3.03
CA PRO A 57 -24.32 6.49 -3.25
C PRO A 57 -23.89 5.20 -2.56
N ARG A 58 -24.83 4.33 -2.21
CA ARG A 58 -24.51 2.96 -1.79
C ARG A 58 -23.82 2.24 -2.95
N LEU A 59 -22.50 2.09 -2.82
CA LEU A 59 -21.69 1.40 -3.82
C LEU A 59 -21.77 -0.12 -3.62
N THR A 60 -21.87 -0.84 -4.72
CA THR A 60 -21.67 -2.29 -4.71
C THR A 60 -20.18 -2.61 -4.53
N THR A 61 -19.86 -3.85 -4.18
CA THR A 61 -18.46 -4.30 -4.09
C THR A 61 -17.66 -4.06 -5.39
N ARG A 62 -18.31 -4.18 -6.55
CA ARG A 62 -17.70 -3.90 -7.85
C ARG A 62 -17.47 -2.41 -8.08
N ASP A 63 -18.41 -1.58 -7.66
CA ASP A 63 -18.26 -0.12 -7.75
C ASP A 63 -17.10 0.36 -6.90
N ILE A 64 -16.95 -0.17 -5.68
CA ILE A 64 -15.84 0.11 -4.79
C ILE A 64 -14.51 -0.28 -5.46
N GLN A 65 -14.44 -1.48 -6.05
CA GLN A 65 -13.25 -1.94 -6.75
C GLN A 65 -12.91 -1.05 -7.95
N THR A 66 -13.93 -0.62 -8.69
CA THR A 66 -13.78 0.31 -9.82
C THR A 66 -13.28 1.66 -9.34
N ALA A 67 -13.87 2.21 -8.26
CA ALA A 67 -13.44 3.45 -7.65
C ALA A 67 -11.97 3.40 -7.20
N LEU A 68 -11.57 2.34 -6.51
CA LEU A 68 -10.18 2.11 -6.11
C LEU A 68 -9.25 2.00 -7.33
N SER A 69 -9.69 1.37 -8.42
CA SER A 69 -8.90 1.26 -9.65
C SER A 69 -8.68 2.61 -10.33
N VAL A 70 -9.66 3.52 -10.29
CA VAL A 70 -9.49 4.90 -10.78
C VAL A 70 -8.52 5.69 -9.91
N VAL A 71 -8.58 5.54 -8.59
CA VAL A 71 -7.57 6.13 -7.69
C VAL A 71 -6.18 5.58 -8.03
N TRP A 72 -6.06 4.29 -8.32
CA TRP A 72 -4.79 3.70 -8.74
C TRP A 72 -4.24 4.33 -10.01
N LEU A 73 -5.06 4.48 -11.06
CA LEU A 73 -4.66 5.18 -12.28
C LEU A 73 -4.18 6.60 -12.00
N SER A 74 -4.87 7.32 -11.12
CA SER A 74 -4.49 8.67 -10.72
C SER A 74 -3.13 8.71 -9.98
N ILE A 75 -2.86 7.71 -9.12
CA ILE A 75 -1.55 7.56 -8.44
C ILE A 75 -0.45 7.31 -9.48
N LEU A 76 -0.67 6.41 -10.44
CA LEU A 76 0.30 6.10 -11.48
C LEU A 76 0.62 7.32 -12.34
N GLN A 77 -0.38 8.10 -12.74
CA GLN A 77 -0.16 9.34 -13.50
C GLN A 77 0.65 10.38 -12.72
N ASN A 78 0.33 10.57 -11.44
CA ASN A 78 1.07 11.50 -10.62
C ASN A 78 2.53 11.06 -10.45
N ARG A 79 2.78 9.76 -10.32
CA ARG A 79 4.12 9.21 -10.26
C ARG A 79 4.90 9.49 -11.55
N ASP A 80 4.31 9.21 -12.72
CA ASP A 80 4.94 9.48 -14.00
C ASP A 80 5.27 10.97 -14.18
N HIS A 81 4.42 11.85 -13.64
CA HIS A 81 4.68 13.29 -13.65
C HIS A 81 5.86 13.68 -12.76
N LEU A 82 5.92 13.14 -11.53
CA LEU A 82 7.02 13.38 -10.59
C LEU A 82 8.35 12.81 -11.11
N GLU A 83 8.35 11.66 -11.77
CA GLU A 83 9.55 11.08 -12.36
C GLU A 83 10.14 11.95 -13.48
N ARG A 84 9.29 12.60 -14.28
CA ARG A 84 9.75 13.54 -15.32
C ARG A 84 10.31 14.84 -14.76
N GLN A 85 9.99 15.20 -13.52
CA GLN A 85 10.48 16.41 -12.85
C GLN A 85 11.73 16.18 -12.00
N LYS A 86 12.23 14.93 -11.90
CA LYS A 86 13.37 14.57 -11.03
C LYS A 86 14.65 15.36 -11.28
N ASP A 87 14.86 15.89 -12.48
CA ASP A 87 16.06 16.67 -12.82
C ASP A 87 16.14 18.01 -12.07
N SER A 88 15.08 18.40 -11.35
CA SER A 88 14.96 19.70 -10.69
C SER A 88 14.82 19.66 -9.16
N ILE A 89 14.74 18.46 -8.52
CA ILE A 89 14.49 18.37 -7.07
C ILE A 89 15.59 17.55 -6.39
N PRO A 90 16.23 18.05 -5.29
CA PRO A 90 17.23 17.31 -4.55
C PRO A 90 16.66 16.02 -3.93
N SER A 91 17.34 14.90 -4.18
CA SER A 91 16.96 13.53 -3.85
C SER A 91 16.89 13.18 -2.35
N SER A 92 17.04 14.14 -1.42
CA SER A 92 17.35 13.85 -0.01
C SER A 92 16.16 13.80 0.95
N ARG A 93 14.90 13.88 0.47
CA ARG A 93 13.74 13.96 1.36
C ARG A 93 12.62 13.05 0.88
N ASP A 94 11.83 12.54 1.85
CA ASP A 94 10.58 11.81 1.61
C ASP A 94 9.73 12.55 0.56
N PRO A 95 9.50 11.99 -0.64
CA PRO A 95 8.79 12.68 -1.71
C PRO A 95 7.35 13.07 -1.33
N TYR A 96 6.82 12.47 -0.25
CA TYR A 96 5.46 12.71 0.22
C TYR A 96 5.39 13.65 1.44
N SER A 97 6.49 13.83 2.20
CA SER A 97 6.51 14.68 3.40
C SER A 97 7.09 16.07 3.19
N THR A 98 7.68 16.36 2.05
CA THR A 98 8.53 17.56 1.88
C THR A 98 8.24 18.42 0.66
N LEU A 99 7.12 18.22 0.01
CA LEU A 99 6.70 19.15 -1.04
C LEU A 99 6.32 20.49 -0.40
N SER A 100 6.96 21.55 -0.86
CA SER A 100 6.72 22.91 -0.37
C SER A 100 5.26 23.30 -0.47
N PRO A 101 4.72 24.06 0.51
CA PRO A 101 3.38 24.64 0.39
C PRO A 101 3.29 25.44 -0.91
N GLY A 102 2.30 25.10 -1.75
CA GLY A 102 2.11 25.74 -3.06
C GLY A 102 2.49 24.88 -4.28
N ASN A 103 3.08 23.72 -4.09
CA ASN A 103 3.29 22.79 -5.19
C ASN A 103 1.92 22.13 -5.59
N PRO A 104 1.48 22.22 -6.86
CA PRO A 104 0.23 21.63 -7.31
C PRO A 104 0.19 20.11 -7.13
N ASP A 105 1.35 19.44 -7.19
CA ASP A 105 1.44 17.99 -7.00
C ASP A 105 1.15 17.58 -5.55
N LEU A 106 1.53 18.39 -4.57
CA LEU A 106 1.16 18.18 -3.17
C LEU A 106 -0.36 18.24 -2.96
N CYS A 107 -1.02 19.22 -3.58
CA CYS A 107 -2.47 19.34 -3.50
C CYS A 107 -3.18 18.12 -4.11
N ARG A 108 -2.65 17.59 -5.22
CA ARG A 108 -3.18 16.42 -5.90
C ARG A 108 -2.99 15.15 -5.07
N GLN A 109 -1.82 14.95 -4.46
CA GLN A 109 -1.56 13.82 -3.56
C GLN A 109 -2.44 13.84 -2.32
N LYS A 110 -2.59 15.01 -1.67
CA LYS A 110 -3.53 15.18 -0.55
C LYS A 110 -4.97 14.90 -0.97
N SER A 111 -5.35 15.26 -2.19
CA SER A 111 -6.67 14.93 -2.72
C SER A 111 -6.86 13.42 -2.89
N LEU A 112 -5.85 12.68 -3.35
CA LEU A 112 -5.91 11.22 -3.49
C LEU A 112 -5.95 10.51 -2.14
N ALA A 113 -5.15 10.94 -1.17
CA ALA A 113 -5.20 10.40 0.19
C ALA A 113 -6.57 10.66 0.83
N SER A 114 -7.10 11.89 0.67
CA SER A 114 -8.45 12.24 1.13
C SER A 114 -9.53 11.40 0.46
N SER A 115 -9.39 11.10 -0.83
CA SER A 115 -10.33 10.22 -1.56
C SER A 115 -10.28 8.79 -1.03
N LEU A 116 -9.09 8.22 -0.83
CA LEU A 116 -8.92 6.88 -0.25
C LEU A 116 -9.49 6.80 1.17
N TYR A 117 -9.26 7.83 1.99
CA TYR A 117 -9.83 7.90 3.32
C TYR A 117 -11.36 7.97 3.28
N THR A 118 -11.93 8.79 2.39
CA THR A 118 -13.37 8.94 2.24
C THR A 118 -14.03 7.63 1.79
N ILE A 119 -13.44 6.94 0.80
CA ILE A 119 -13.92 5.64 0.34
C ILE A 119 -13.93 4.64 1.51
N TYR A 120 -12.85 4.58 2.29
CA TYR A 120 -12.78 3.67 3.43
C TYR A 120 -13.75 4.06 4.55
N LYS A 121 -13.86 5.35 4.89
CA LYS A 121 -14.75 5.84 5.94
C LYS A 121 -16.24 5.53 5.64
N VAL A 122 -16.62 5.62 4.36
CA VAL A 122 -18.02 5.43 3.95
C VAL A 122 -18.33 3.97 3.69
N HIS A 123 -17.40 3.23 3.07
CA HIS A 123 -17.62 1.85 2.60
C HIS A 123 -16.71 0.84 3.29
N GLY A 124 -16.17 1.17 4.47
CA GLY A 124 -15.20 0.31 5.16
C GLY A 124 -15.77 -1.05 5.56
N SER A 125 -17.06 -1.14 5.90
CA SER A 125 -17.73 -2.43 6.16
C SER A 125 -17.76 -3.30 4.91
N GLU A 126 -18.20 -2.74 3.78
CA GLU A 126 -18.26 -3.43 2.50
C GLU A 126 -16.88 -3.83 1.98
N ILE A 127 -15.85 -3.02 2.23
CA ILE A 127 -14.47 -3.32 1.88
C ILE A 127 -13.94 -4.48 2.73
N ARG A 128 -14.18 -4.46 4.06
CA ARG A 128 -13.68 -5.49 4.99
C ARG A 128 -14.40 -6.82 4.85
N ASP A 129 -15.72 -6.77 4.73
CA ASP A 129 -16.57 -7.97 4.82
C ASP A 129 -17.02 -8.49 3.45
N GLY A 130 -16.95 -7.64 2.42
CA GLY A 130 -17.46 -7.97 1.09
C GLY A 130 -16.45 -8.68 0.19
N ASN A 131 -15.30 -8.11 -0.06
CA ASN A 131 -14.30 -8.66 -0.99
C ASN A 131 -12.87 -8.43 -0.52
N THR A 132 -12.21 -9.50 -0.17
CA THR A 132 -10.79 -9.50 0.26
C THR A 132 -9.86 -8.80 -0.74
N ASN A 133 -10.09 -8.96 -2.05
CA ASN A 133 -9.27 -8.31 -3.07
C ASN A 133 -9.43 -6.78 -3.06
N SER A 134 -10.61 -6.25 -2.73
CA SER A 134 -10.82 -4.80 -2.58
C SER A 134 -10.09 -4.24 -1.36
N LEU A 135 -10.07 -4.98 -0.25
CA LEU A 135 -9.32 -4.59 0.95
C LEU A 135 -7.81 -4.60 0.68
N ILE A 136 -7.31 -5.63 0.01
CA ILE A 136 -5.90 -5.71 -0.41
C ILE A 136 -5.55 -4.54 -1.34
N LEU A 137 -6.42 -4.22 -2.31
CA LEU A 137 -6.22 -3.10 -3.21
C LEU A 137 -6.16 -1.77 -2.45
N TRP A 138 -7.06 -1.55 -1.49
CA TRP A 138 -7.03 -0.35 -0.67
C TRP A 138 -5.70 -0.19 0.08
N HIS A 139 -5.22 -1.24 0.76
CA HIS A 139 -3.92 -1.21 1.42
C HIS A 139 -2.77 -0.97 0.44
N TYR A 140 -2.82 -1.57 -0.74
CA TYR A 140 -1.80 -1.37 -1.76
C TYR A 140 -1.75 0.07 -2.27
N LEU A 141 -2.90 0.72 -2.42
CA LEU A 141 -2.96 2.14 -2.78
C LEU A 141 -2.38 3.04 -1.67
N CYS A 142 -2.63 2.71 -0.41
CA CYS A 142 -2.01 3.39 0.73
C CYS A 142 -0.48 3.25 0.70
N ILE A 143 0.05 2.04 0.44
CA ILE A 143 1.49 1.83 0.22
C ILE A 143 1.99 2.71 -0.92
N SER A 144 1.29 2.72 -2.06
CA SER A 144 1.69 3.45 -3.26
C SER A 144 1.73 4.97 -3.05
N LEU A 145 0.95 5.51 -2.11
CA LEU A 145 0.99 6.93 -1.71
C LEU A 145 2.11 7.26 -0.71
N THR A 146 2.61 6.27 0.03
CA THR A 146 3.58 6.46 1.11
C THR A 146 4.97 5.92 0.78
N THR A 147 5.16 5.40 -0.44
CA THR A 147 6.41 4.78 -0.89
C THR A 147 6.75 5.22 -2.31
N ASN A 148 8.01 5.52 -2.53
CA ASN A 148 8.55 5.67 -3.88
C ASN A 148 8.85 4.28 -4.47
N SER A 149 7.98 3.80 -5.38
CA SER A 149 8.12 2.47 -5.98
C SER A 149 9.40 2.31 -6.81
N THR A 150 9.87 3.38 -7.50
CA THR A 150 11.13 3.33 -8.25
C THR A 150 12.30 3.11 -7.32
N LEU A 151 12.31 3.78 -6.16
CA LEU A 151 13.34 3.60 -5.15
C LEU A 151 13.36 2.15 -4.59
N ILE A 152 12.19 1.57 -4.35
CA ILE A 152 12.06 0.17 -3.92
C ILE A 152 12.53 -0.80 -5.01
N GLU A 153 12.18 -0.55 -6.27
CA GLU A 153 12.60 -1.37 -7.41
C GLU A 153 14.11 -1.28 -7.65
N ASP A 154 14.70 -0.09 -7.49
CA ASP A 154 16.15 0.12 -7.59
C ASP A 154 16.88 -0.63 -6.46
N ALA A 155 16.39 -0.53 -5.21
CA ALA A 155 16.92 -1.28 -4.09
C ALA A 155 16.81 -2.80 -4.29
N ALA A 156 15.78 -3.26 -5.01
CA ALA A 156 15.63 -4.65 -5.42
C ALA A 156 16.57 -5.07 -6.57
N GLY A 157 17.41 -4.17 -7.08
CA GLY A 157 18.43 -4.46 -8.09
C GLY A 157 17.98 -4.26 -9.54
N ARG A 158 16.83 -3.62 -9.80
CA ARG A 158 16.30 -3.42 -11.16
C ARG A 158 17.31 -2.75 -12.10
N ASN A 159 18.02 -1.74 -11.61
CA ASN A 159 18.97 -0.93 -12.39
C ASN A 159 20.43 -1.26 -12.04
N GLY A 160 20.70 -2.45 -11.47
CA GLY A 160 22.03 -2.96 -11.16
C GLY A 160 22.51 -2.63 -9.74
N PRO A 161 23.71 -3.14 -9.35
CA PRO A 161 24.16 -3.11 -7.96
C PRO A 161 24.47 -1.71 -7.43
N GLU A 162 24.99 -0.81 -8.24
CA GLU A 162 25.32 0.56 -7.80
C GLU A 162 24.05 1.37 -7.53
N ALA A 163 23.03 1.25 -8.41
CA ALA A 163 21.72 1.85 -8.18
C ALA A 163 21.07 1.28 -6.92
N ALA A 164 21.15 -0.03 -6.71
CA ALA A 164 20.62 -0.68 -5.52
C ALA A 164 21.27 -0.15 -4.23
N LYS A 165 22.59 0.00 -4.20
CA LYS A 165 23.31 0.55 -3.05
C LYS A 165 22.86 1.98 -2.73
N THR A 166 22.77 2.84 -3.74
CA THR A 166 22.30 4.23 -3.59
C THR A 166 20.86 4.28 -3.09
N ALA A 167 20.01 3.42 -3.64
CA ALA A 167 18.60 3.32 -3.25
C ALA A 167 18.44 2.88 -1.79
N VAL A 168 19.23 1.91 -1.33
CA VAL A 168 19.22 1.45 0.08
C VAL A 168 19.58 2.59 1.04
N GLU A 169 20.57 3.43 0.72
CA GLU A 169 20.87 4.59 1.56
C GLU A 169 19.71 5.60 1.63
N SER A 170 19.00 5.81 0.53
CA SER A 170 17.80 6.64 0.53
C SER A 170 16.65 6.01 1.33
N LEU A 171 16.53 4.67 1.29
CA LEU A 171 15.53 3.95 2.06
C LEU A 171 15.76 4.01 3.58
N LYS A 172 17.00 4.16 4.05
CA LYS A 172 17.28 4.41 5.48
C LYS A 172 16.61 5.70 5.96
N ILE A 173 16.65 6.75 5.15
CA ILE A 173 16.01 8.02 5.46
C ILE A 173 14.49 7.85 5.49
N TRP A 174 13.92 7.22 4.43
CA TRP A 174 12.49 6.97 4.32
C TRP A 174 11.95 6.11 5.47
N ALA A 175 12.64 5.05 5.86
CA ALA A 175 12.23 4.16 6.95
C ALA A 175 12.11 4.88 8.30
N GLY A 176 12.93 5.90 8.56
CA GLY A 176 12.84 6.77 9.73
C GLY A 176 11.63 7.72 9.73
N THR A 177 10.88 7.81 8.62
CA THR A 177 9.74 8.74 8.50
C THR A 177 8.41 8.08 8.89
N PRO A 178 7.38 8.89 9.25
CA PRO A 178 6.03 8.38 9.39
C PRO A 178 5.48 7.70 8.12
N SER A 179 5.91 8.14 6.93
CA SER A 179 5.51 7.52 5.65
C SER A 179 6.04 6.09 5.52
N GLY A 180 7.32 5.85 5.89
CA GLY A 180 7.88 4.50 5.92
C GLY A 180 7.14 3.58 6.89
N ARG A 181 6.79 4.07 8.06
CA ARG A 181 6.03 3.31 9.07
C ARG A 181 4.60 2.99 8.63
N ARG A 182 3.91 3.95 7.97
CA ARG A 182 2.59 3.70 7.34
C ARG A 182 2.68 2.61 6.30
N ALA A 183 3.64 2.74 5.37
CA ALA A 183 3.83 1.73 4.33
C ALA A 183 4.09 0.35 4.91
N CYS A 184 4.92 0.25 5.94
CA CYS A 184 5.21 -0.99 6.64
C CYS A 184 3.95 -1.61 7.27
N LEU A 185 3.12 -0.80 7.95
CA LEU A 185 1.86 -1.28 8.53
C LEU A 185 0.88 -1.77 7.46
N HIS A 186 0.66 -1.01 6.40
CA HIS A 186 -0.20 -1.45 5.30
C HIS A 186 0.33 -2.73 4.64
N ALA A 187 1.64 -2.87 4.48
CA ALA A 187 2.26 -4.08 3.95
C ALA A 187 2.04 -5.30 4.86
N ALA A 188 2.19 -5.13 6.16
CA ALA A 188 1.92 -6.17 7.14
C ALA A 188 0.45 -6.62 7.11
N GLN A 189 -0.49 -5.65 7.01
CA GLN A 189 -1.92 -5.98 6.94
C GLN A 189 -2.30 -6.74 5.66
N ILE A 190 -1.65 -6.49 4.51
CA ILE A 190 -1.85 -7.31 3.30
C ILE A 190 -1.52 -8.78 3.60
N LEU A 191 -0.41 -9.06 4.26
CA LEU A 191 -0.03 -10.43 4.62
C LEU A 191 -1.03 -11.06 5.60
N VAL A 192 -1.47 -10.32 6.61
CA VAL A 192 -2.49 -10.78 7.58
C VAL A 192 -3.80 -11.14 6.88
N ILE A 193 -4.27 -10.29 5.96
CA ILE A 193 -5.50 -10.50 5.19
C ILE A 193 -5.38 -11.75 4.33
N ILE A 194 -4.27 -11.91 3.61
CA ILE A 194 -4.04 -13.06 2.73
C ILE A 194 -3.97 -14.35 3.55
N ASN A 195 -3.24 -14.38 4.64
CA ASN A 195 -3.16 -15.54 5.54
C ASN A 195 -4.54 -15.98 6.06
N LYS A 196 -5.42 -15.02 6.34
CA LYS A 196 -6.74 -15.29 6.90
C LYS A 196 -7.77 -15.74 5.87
N HIS A 197 -7.75 -15.15 4.66
CA HIS A 197 -8.87 -15.23 3.72
C HIS A 197 -8.56 -15.95 2.41
N CYS A 198 -7.31 -16.28 2.11
CA CYS A 198 -6.94 -16.75 0.77
C CYS A 198 -7.47 -18.12 0.38
N ARG A 199 -7.97 -18.89 1.33
CA ARG A 199 -8.57 -20.22 1.05
C ARG A 199 -10.00 -20.14 0.53
N SER A 200 -10.69 -19.02 0.70
CA SER A 200 -12.11 -18.87 0.40
C SER A 200 -12.40 -18.07 -0.88
N HIS A 201 -11.52 -17.16 -1.27
CA HIS A 201 -11.71 -16.30 -2.45
C HIS A 201 -10.48 -16.35 -3.36
N GLY A 202 -10.69 -16.50 -4.66
CA GLY A 202 -9.57 -16.49 -5.62
C GLY A 202 -8.81 -15.16 -5.59
N MET A 203 -7.47 -15.23 -5.65
CA MET A 203 -6.63 -14.05 -5.81
C MET A 203 -6.85 -13.41 -7.17
N MET A 204 -6.94 -12.08 -7.22
CA MET A 204 -6.90 -11.30 -8.45
C MET A 204 -5.45 -10.87 -8.74
N LEU A 205 -5.15 -10.56 -10.00
CA LEU A 205 -3.81 -10.15 -10.42
C LEU A 205 -3.24 -8.98 -9.59
N HIS A 206 -4.06 -7.97 -9.30
CA HIS A 206 -3.62 -6.84 -8.48
C HIS A 206 -3.28 -7.24 -7.04
N SER A 207 -3.89 -8.28 -6.51
CA SER A 207 -3.60 -8.78 -5.16
C SER A 207 -2.26 -9.52 -5.09
N GLU A 208 -1.84 -10.21 -6.16
CA GLU A 208 -0.48 -10.77 -6.26
C GLU A 208 0.57 -9.65 -6.34
N ILE A 209 0.31 -8.65 -7.19
CA ILE A 209 1.19 -7.46 -7.30
C ILE A 209 1.30 -6.76 -5.94
N ALA A 210 0.17 -6.61 -5.23
CA ALA A 210 0.14 -6.00 -3.91
C ALA A 210 0.96 -6.81 -2.90
N LEU A 211 0.83 -8.14 -2.90
CA LEU A 211 1.58 -9.02 -2.00
C LEU A 211 3.08 -8.96 -2.28
N PHE A 212 3.48 -8.99 -3.55
CA PHE A 212 4.89 -8.84 -3.93
C PHE A 212 5.48 -7.50 -3.47
N ASN A 213 4.79 -6.38 -3.76
CA ASN A 213 5.25 -5.06 -3.35
C ASN A 213 5.25 -4.88 -1.83
N ALA A 214 4.25 -5.44 -1.13
CA ALA A 214 4.23 -5.45 0.33
C ALA A 214 5.45 -6.17 0.91
N GLY A 215 5.86 -7.29 0.31
CA GLY A 215 7.08 -8.01 0.67
C GLY A 215 8.33 -7.16 0.50
N LEU A 216 8.44 -6.43 -0.62
CA LEU A 216 9.57 -5.52 -0.85
C LEU A 216 9.58 -4.38 0.17
N VAL A 217 8.45 -3.70 0.35
CA VAL A 217 8.31 -2.55 1.25
C VAL A 217 8.63 -2.94 2.70
N MET A 218 8.00 -3.99 3.21
CA MET A 218 8.21 -4.44 4.59
C MET A 218 9.62 -4.99 4.80
N GLY A 219 10.14 -5.76 3.84
CA GLY A 219 11.48 -6.31 3.89
C GLY A 219 12.56 -5.22 3.93
N PHE A 220 12.48 -4.23 3.05
CA PHE A 220 13.43 -3.11 3.05
C PHE A 220 13.24 -2.17 4.25
N TYR A 221 12.00 -1.93 4.69
CA TYR A 221 11.76 -1.17 5.92
C TYR A 221 12.51 -1.81 7.10
N LEU A 222 12.33 -3.10 7.36
CA LEU A 222 12.99 -3.82 8.45
C LEU A 222 14.50 -3.91 8.29
N PHE A 223 15.00 -3.90 7.06
CA PHE A 223 16.43 -3.88 6.79
C PHE A 223 17.09 -2.54 7.12
N THR A 224 16.38 -1.43 6.86
CA THR A 224 16.94 -0.08 6.89
C THR A 224 16.55 0.72 8.14
N ALA A 225 15.43 0.39 8.82
CA ALA A 225 15.03 1.08 10.02
C ALA A 225 15.92 0.70 11.22
N THR A 226 16.55 1.70 11.82
CA THR A 226 17.50 1.50 12.92
C THR A 226 16.86 1.33 14.28
N ASP A 227 15.62 1.78 14.43
CA ASP A 227 14.85 1.78 15.69
C ASP A 227 13.91 0.59 15.86
N CYS A 228 13.82 -0.30 14.83
CA CYS A 228 12.90 -1.44 14.90
C CYS A 228 13.42 -2.62 15.74
N ILE A 229 14.68 -2.62 16.16
CA ILE A 229 15.25 -3.66 17.00
C ILE A 229 15.24 -3.20 18.47
N PRO A 230 14.62 -3.96 19.39
CA PRO A 230 14.60 -3.57 20.79
C PRO A 230 16.01 -3.62 21.39
N ALA A 231 16.41 -2.55 22.08
CA ALA A 231 17.66 -2.48 22.82
C ALA A 231 17.63 -3.30 24.14
N GLY A 232 16.57 -4.07 24.40
CA GLY A 232 16.39 -4.84 25.64
C GLY A 232 14.99 -5.49 25.68
N ASP A 233 14.51 -5.81 26.88
CA ASP A 233 13.21 -6.44 27.10
C ASP A 233 12.02 -5.45 27.10
N GLY A 234 12.21 -4.23 26.61
CA GLY A 234 11.17 -3.23 26.48
C GLY A 234 10.01 -3.66 25.58
N PRO A 235 8.86 -2.95 25.64
CA PRO A 235 7.70 -3.26 24.81
C PRO A 235 8.02 -3.08 23.31
N CYS A 236 7.44 -3.92 22.44
CA CYS A 236 7.55 -3.84 20.99
C CYS A 236 6.16 -3.86 20.35
N TYR A 237 6.00 -3.16 19.22
CA TYR A 237 4.77 -3.14 18.45
C TYR A 237 4.69 -4.38 17.56
N ASP A 238 3.58 -5.14 17.65
CA ASP A 238 3.39 -6.30 16.76
C ASP A 238 2.83 -5.83 15.40
N LEU A 239 3.63 -5.98 14.34
CA LEU A 239 3.25 -5.56 13.00
C LEU A 239 2.09 -6.37 12.42
N PHE A 240 1.84 -7.57 12.94
CA PHE A 240 0.75 -8.45 12.48
C PHE A 240 -0.51 -8.34 13.35
N ASP A 241 -0.49 -7.51 14.37
CA ASP A 241 -1.72 -7.19 15.07
C ASP A 241 -2.73 -6.52 14.15
N LYS A 242 -4.01 -6.81 14.42
CA LYS A 242 -5.09 -6.19 13.67
C LYS A 242 -5.13 -4.70 13.95
N VAL A 243 -4.95 -3.90 12.91
CA VAL A 243 -5.05 -2.44 12.99
C VAL A 243 -6.52 -2.00 12.84
N ASP A 244 -6.99 -1.18 13.76
CA ASP A 244 -8.27 -0.48 13.61
C ASP A 244 -8.06 0.82 12.82
N TRP A 245 -8.28 0.74 11.51
CA TRP A 245 -8.10 1.88 10.61
C TRP A 245 -9.14 2.99 10.80
N ASP A 246 -10.27 2.70 11.45
CA ASP A 246 -11.25 3.72 11.80
C ASP A 246 -10.71 4.60 12.95
N GLN A 247 -9.97 4.02 13.90
CA GLN A 247 -9.27 4.76 14.97
C GLN A 247 -8.02 5.49 14.46
N VAL A 248 -7.25 4.84 13.57
CA VAL A 248 -6.05 5.46 12.98
C VAL A 248 -6.45 6.65 12.11
N GLY A 249 -7.58 6.56 11.41
CA GLY A 249 -8.13 7.64 10.62
C GLY A 249 -7.17 8.15 9.54
N CYS A 250 -7.16 9.46 9.34
CA CYS A 250 -6.29 10.12 8.35
C CYS A 250 -4.80 9.88 8.58
N LEU A 251 -4.38 9.63 9.84
CA LEU A 251 -2.97 9.37 10.17
C LEU A 251 -2.39 8.17 9.40
N GLY A 252 -3.23 7.20 9.03
CA GLY A 252 -2.83 6.07 8.18
C GLY A 252 -2.43 6.46 6.75
N LEU A 253 -2.78 7.64 6.28
CA LEU A 253 -2.61 8.10 4.91
C LEU A 253 -1.83 9.41 4.79
N GLU A 254 -2.09 10.37 5.67
CA GLU A 254 -1.53 11.72 5.60
C GLU A 254 -0.76 12.07 6.87
N PRO A 255 0.28 12.92 6.79
CA PRO A 255 0.87 13.52 7.98
C PRO A 255 -0.16 14.42 8.66
N GLU A 256 -0.38 14.21 9.95
CA GLU A 256 -1.15 15.16 10.75
C GLU A 256 -0.44 16.53 10.79
N PRO A 257 -1.18 17.65 10.71
CA PRO A 257 -0.60 18.91 11.12
C PRO A 257 -0.18 18.77 12.60
N LEU A 258 1.07 19.17 12.88
CA LEU A 258 1.72 19.12 14.18
C LEU A 258 0.80 19.67 15.29
N GLN A 259 0.00 18.82 15.91
CA GLN A 259 -0.70 19.10 17.17
C GLN A 259 -1.01 17.77 17.87
N THR A 260 -0.26 17.51 18.88
CA THR A 260 -0.67 17.14 20.27
C THR A 260 0.50 16.51 21.00
N ASP A 261 0.96 17.20 22.03
CA ASP A 261 1.89 16.73 23.07
C ASP A 261 1.19 15.69 23.99
N THR A 262 0.69 14.60 23.44
CA THR A 262 0.27 13.46 24.25
C THR A 262 1.40 12.46 24.33
N PRO A 263 1.96 12.20 25.52
CA PRO A 263 3.01 11.20 25.66
C PRO A 263 2.45 9.82 25.23
N PRO A 264 3.22 9.04 24.46
CA PRO A 264 2.78 7.73 24.01
C PRO A 264 2.89 6.75 25.19
N SER A 265 1.79 6.52 25.90
CA SER A 265 1.74 5.45 26.90
C SER A 265 1.36 4.09 26.33
N ASP A 266 0.78 4.07 25.12
CA ASP A 266 0.20 2.86 24.55
C ASP A 266 0.88 2.45 23.24
N LEU A 267 1.14 1.15 23.07
CA LEU A 267 1.64 0.53 21.84
C LEU A 267 0.53 0.43 20.79
N THR A 268 0.06 1.57 20.31
CA THR A 268 -0.97 1.64 19.28
C THR A 268 -0.36 1.84 17.89
N ALA A 269 -1.10 1.48 16.84
CA ALA A 269 -0.70 1.76 15.45
C ALA A 269 -0.42 3.25 15.22
N SER A 270 -1.23 4.13 15.81
CA SER A 270 -1.03 5.58 15.73
C SER A 270 0.26 6.04 16.42
N ALA A 271 0.59 5.47 17.59
CA ALA A 271 1.85 5.75 18.28
C ALA A 271 3.05 5.25 17.46
N PHE A 272 2.98 4.05 16.90
CA PHE A 272 4.02 3.51 16.02
C PHE A 272 4.21 4.40 14.78
N ILE A 273 3.14 4.84 14.12
CA ILE A 273 3.26 5.74 12.96
C ILE A 273 3.96 7.05 13.34
N ARG A 274 3.63 7.65 14.47
CA ARG A 274 4.21 8.94 14.90
C ARG A 274 5.67 8.80 15.33
N ASN A 275 5.94 7.83 16.19
CA ASN A 275 7.17 7.79 16.96
C ASN A 275 8.16 6.71 16.49
N GLY A 276 7.69 5.69 15.74
CA GLY A 276 8.48 4.49 15.46
C GLY A 276 8.64 3.60 16.70
N GLY A 277 9.73 2.90 16.75
CA GLY A 277 10.13 2.05 17.87
C GLY A 277 10.26 0.58 17.54
N PRO A 278 10.59 -0.25 18.54
CA PRO A 278 10.82 -1.67 18.35
C PRO A 278 9.58 -2.42 17.86
N VAL A 279 9.79 -3.35 16.93
CA VAL A 279 8.73 -4.18 16.36
C VAL A 279 8.95 -5.67 16.60
N CYS A 280 7.87 -6.44 16.55
CA CYS A 280 7.89 -7.89 16.62
C CYS A 280 6.88 -8.52 15.65
N PHE A 281 6.93 -9.85 15.49
CA PHE A 281 6.01 -10.65 14.71
C PHE A 281 5.36 -11.71 15.60
N HIS A 282 4.05 -11.63 15.82
CA HIS A 282 3.32 -12.52 16.73
C HIS A 282 4.00 -12.66 18.08
N GLY A 283 4.43 -11.54 18.67
CA GLY A 283 5.16 -11.48 19.92
C GLY A 283 6.63 -11.93 19.84
N ALA A 284 7.08 -12.48 18.70
CA ALA A 284 8.47 -12.89 18.52
C ALA A 284 9.36 -11.71 18.16
N ARG A 285 10.33 -11.41 18.99
CA ARG A 285 11.30 -10.32 18.81
C ARG A 285 12.36 -10.66 17.78
N PHE A 286 12.94 -9.62 17.19
CA PHE A 286 14.09 -9.74 16.32
C PHE A 286 15.38 -9.43 17.06
N TYR A 287 16.44 -10.15 16.70
CA TYR A 287 17.79 -9.91 17.22
C TYR A 287 18.65 -9.11 16.24
N SER A 288 18.20 -8.97 14.98
CA SER A 288 18.85 -8.15 13.99
C SER A 288 17.87 -7.74 12.91
N SER A 289 18.04 -6.53 12.37
CA SER A 289 17.27 -6.00 11.23
C SER A 289 17.40 -6.91 10.01
N TYR A 290 18.59 -7.44 9.81
CA TYR A 290 18.90 -8.39 8.78
C TYR A 290 18.08 -9.69 8.88
N GLY A 291 18.08 -10.33 10.05
CA GLY A 291 17.27 -11.55 10.29
C GLY A 291 15.78 -11.32 10.14
N ALA A 292 15.28 -10.16 10.58
CA ALA A 292 13.88 -9.73 10.41
C ALA A 292 13.52 -9.57 8.94
N SER A 293 14.34 -8.83 8.19
CA SER A 293 14.16 -8.58 6.75
C SER A 293 14.17 -9.88 5.94
N ARG A 294 15.18 -10.74 6.16
CA ARG A 294 15.28 -12.04 5.50
C ARG A 294 14.06 -12.92 5.73
N ARG A 295 13.61 -13.03 6.98
CA ARG A 295 12.40 -13.79 7.34
C ARG A 295 11.18 -13.22 6.60
N THR A 296 11.09 -11.92 6.50
CA THR A 296 9.99 -11.24 5.81
C THR A 296 9.99 -11.58 4.31
N PHE A 297 11.07 -11.41 3.59
CA PHE A 297 11.15 -11.75 2.16
C PHE A 297 10.78 -13.22 1.91
N MET A 298 11.28 -14.15 2.74
CA MET A 298 10.98 -15.57 2.61
C MET A 298 9.51 -15.89 2.92
N ASN A 299 8.91 -15.22 3.92
CA ASN A 299 7.51 -15.40 4.27
C ASN A 299 6.59 -14.94 3.12
N PHE A 300 6.85 -13.75 2.54
CA PHE A 300 6.08 -13.26 1.40
C PHE A 300 6.27 -14.14 0.15
N ALA A 301 7.47 -14.65 -0.10
CA ALA A 301 7.70 -15.60 -1.20
C ALA A 301 6.88 -16.90 -0.99
N SER A 302 6.89 -17.45 0.23
CA SER A 302 6.09 -18.64 0.56
C SER A 302 4.60 -18.40 0.41
N GLN A 303 4.09 -17.22 0.78
CA GLN A 303 2.68 -16.88 0.59
C GLN A 303 2.33 -16.73 -0.90
N LEU A 304 3.18 -16.09 -1.70
CA LEU A 304 2.99 -16.02 -3.15
C LEU A 304 2.91 -17.41 -3.77
N GLU A 305 3.75 -18.37 -3.36
CA GLU A 305 3.69 -19.74 -3.86
C GLU A 305 2.40 -20.46 -3.49
N GLN A 306 1.83 -20.16 -2.33
CA GLN A 306 0.59 -20.80 -1.89
C GLN A 306 -0.67 -20.28 -2.58
N VAL A 307 -0.69 -19.00 -2.92
CA VAL A 307 -1.92 -18.32 -3.32
C VAL A 307 -1.89 -17.70 -4.71
N GLY A 308 -0.72 -17.45 -5.25
CA GLY A 308 -0.54 -16.79 -6.53
C GLY A 308 -0.84 -17.70 -7.73
N LYS A 309 -1.13 -17.08 -8.89
CA LYS A 309 -1.56 -17.76 -10.11
C LYS A 309 -0.85 -17.31 -11.38
N TRP A 310 -0.32 -16.06 -11.42
CA TRP A 310 0.16 -15.48 -12.68
C TRP A 310 1.71 -15.38 -12.74
N ASN A 311 2.32 -14.47 -11.99
CA ASN A 311 3.78 -14.23 -12.04
C ASN A 311 4.51 -14.74 -10.79
N VAL A 312 4.00 -15.77 -10.15
CA VAL A 312 4.47 -16.28 -8.86
C VAL A 312 5.96 -16.59 -8.87
N GLU A 313 6.42 -17.33 -9.88
CA GLU A 313 7.79 -17.79 -9.98
C GLU A 313 8.78 -16.62 -10.02
N GLU A 314 8.50 -15.62 -10.85
CA GLU A 314 9.35 -14.43 -10.96
C GLU A 314 9.36 -13.61 -9.67
N TYR A 315 8.21 -13.39 -9.06
CA TYR A 315 8.12 -12.66 -7.80
C TYR A 315 8.85 -13.38 -6.66
N CYS A 316 8.67 -14.69 -6.54
CA CYS A 316 9.38 -15.50 -5.54
C CYS A 316 10.88 -15.51 -5.79
N ARG A 317 11.30 -15.60 -7.04
CA ARG A 317 12.72 -15.55 -7.42
C ARG A 317 13.36 -14.24 -6.98
N VAL A 318 12.72 -13.10 -7.26
CA VAL A 318 13.24 -11.79 -6.85
C VAL A 318 13.35 -11.68 -5.32
N LEU A 319 12.30 -12.03 -4.56
CA LEU A 319 12.33 -11.98 -3.10
C LEU A 319 13.42 -12.87 -2.49
N ARG A 320 13.62 -14.07 -3.06
CA ARG A 320 14.68 -14.99 -2.62
C ARG A 320 16.08 -14.48 -2.93
N ILE A 321 16.30 -13.90 -4.11
CA ILE A 321 17.58 -13.30 -4.49
C ILE A 321 17.91 -12.16 -3.52
N ILE A 322 16.98 -11.24 -3.28
CA ILE A 322 17.20 -10.14 -2.33
C ILE A 322 17.52 -10.70 -0.94
N SER A 323 16.75 -11.68 -0.46
CA SER A 323 16.99 -12.35 0.81
C SER A 323 18.39 -12.98 0.91
N ALA A 324 18.94 -13.49 -0.18
CA ALA A 324 20.26 -14.09 -0.23
C ALA A 324 21.39 -13.05 -0.37
N THR A 325 21.20 -12.02 -1.20
CA THR A 325 22.24 -11.01 -1.50
C THR A 325 22.48 -10.07 -0.32
N LEU A 326 21.45 -9.71 0.41
CA LEU A 326 21.62 -8.97 1.66
C LEU A 326 22.53 -9.74 2.64
N PHE A 327 22.63 -11.08 2.53
CA PHE A 327 23.46 -11.92 3.39
C PHE A 327 24.97 -11.80 3.11
N THR A 328 25.35 -11.63 1.88
CA THR A 328 26.76 -11.65 1.50
C THR A 328 27.49 -10.34 1.82
N SER A 329 26.76 -9.25 1.95
CA SER A 329 27.33 -7.93 2.25
C SER A 329 27.81 -7.78 3.69
N ASP A 330 27.19 -8.48 4.64
CA ASP A 330 27.53 -8.40 6.08
C ASP A 330 28.73 -9.30 6.46
N SER A 331 29.03 -10.32 5.62
CA SER A 331 30.11 -11.26 5.86
C SER A 331 31.52 -10.71 5.51
N GLN A 332 31.61 -9.50 4.95
CA GLN A 332 32.86 -8.83 4.55
C GLN A 332 33.36 -7.77 5.54
N ILE A 333 32.71 -7.60 6.71
CA ILE A 333 33.31 -6.78 7.76
C ILE A 333 34.33 -7.62 8.51
N PRO A 334 35.64 -7.40 8.36
CA PRO A 334 36.63 -8.07 9.18
C PRO A 334 36.36 -7.70 10.63
N GLY A 335 36.19 -8.69 11.48
CA GLY A 335 36.15 -8.47 12.92
C GLY A 335 37.40 -7.77 13.42
N PRO A 336 37.32 -7.03 14.53
CA PRO A 336 38.40 -6.26 15.11
C PRO A 336 39.61 -7.09 15.51
#